data_39b583d4ecb3bc630f82835d1f50a73a
#
_entry.id   39b583d4ecb3bc630f82835d1f50a73a
#
_cell.length_a   1.000
_cell.length_b   1.000
_cell.length_c   1.000
_cell.angle_alpha   90.00
_cell.angle_beta   90.00
_cell.angle_gamma   90.00
#
_symmetry.space_group_name_H-M   'P 1'
#
loop_
_entity.id
_entity.type
_entity.pdbx_description
1 polymer ?
#
loop_
_entity_poly.entity_id
_entity_poly.type
_entity_poly.pdbx_seq_one_letter_code
_entity_poly.pdbx_strand_id
1 'polypeptide(L)'
;DNYLFDESVRENIRMGRPAATDAEVEAVAKAAGCDAFIRSLEHGYDTVVGGGGAHLSGGERQRIAIARAMLKDAPIVVLDEATAYIDPENEAVVQQAVGKLVAGKTVLVIAHRLSTITGADQIVVVNGGRIQDAGTHEELLKNCPLYQEMWRAHMGAKEGEQA
;
A
#
# COMPACT_ATOMS: atom_id res chain seq x y z
N ASP A 1 5.83 3.62 -0.14
CA ASP A 1 6.14 5.03 0.06
C ASP A 1 5.18 5.88 -0.76
N ASN A 2 4.44 6.78 -0.09
CA ASN A 2 3.47 7.70 -0.70
C ASN A 2 4.05 9.11 -0.93
N TYR A 3 5.38 9.21 -1.04
CA TYR A 3 6.07 10.45 -1.33
C TYR A 3 5.73 10.96 -2.74
N LEU A 4 5.41 12.25 -2.84
CA LEU A 4 5.21 12.97 -4.09
C LEU A 4 6.32 13.99 -4.29
N PHE A 5 6.87 14.01 -5.47
CA PHE A 5 7.85 14.97 -5.90
C PHE A 5 7.18 16.31 -6.26
N ASP A 6 7.94 17.40 -6.22
CA ASP A 6 7.48 18.76 -6.56
C ASP A 6 7.33 18.90 -8.09
N GLU A 7 6.38 18.15 -8.62
CA GLU A 7 6.05 17.99 -10.04
C GLU A 7 4.54 17.86 -10.20
N SER A 8 4.04 17.88 -11.44
CA SER A 8 2.63 17.65 -11.70
C SER A 8 2.18 16.23 -11.26
N VAL A 9 0.89 16.05 -11.02
CA VAL A 9 0.31 14.70 -10.76
C VAL A 9 0.68 13.75 -11.89
N ARG A 10 0.57 14.21 -13.15
CA ARG A 10 0.92 13.44 -14.35
C ARG A 10 2.35 12.91 -14.27
N GLU A 11 3.30 13.79 -14.00
CA GLU A 11 4.72 13.42 -13.94
C GLU A 11 5.03 12.54 -12.73
N ASN A 12 4.40 12.78 -11.59
CA ASN A 12 4.50 11.90 -10.44
C ASN A 12 4.08 10.44 -10.74
N ILE A 13 3.02 10.24 -11.52
CA ILE A 13 2.60 8.90 -11.97
C ILE A 13 3.57 8.36 -13.03
N ARG A 14 3.98 9.22 -14.01
CA ARG A 14 4.87 8.85 -15.11
C ARG A 14 6.25 8.37 -14.65
N MET A 15 6.70 8.75 -13.44
CA MET A 15 7.93 8.21 -12.84
C MET A 15 7.96 6.68 -12.77
N GLY A 16 6.81 6.01 -12.74
CA GLY A 16 6.72 4.55 -12.81
C GLY A 16 7.28 3.98 -14.13
N ARG A 17 7.06 4.71 -15.24
CA ARG A 17 7.56 4.38 -16.58
C ARG A 17 7.67 5.66 -17.40
N PRO A 18 8.88 6.28 -17.49
CA PRO A 18 9.07 7.59 -18.15
C PRO A 18 8.60 7.66 -19.62
N ALA A 19 8.62 6.54 -20.33
CA ALA A 19 8.16 6.46 -21.72
C ALA A 19 6.62 6.31 -21.88
N ALA A 20 5.86 6.32 -20.79
CA ALA A 20 4.41 6.17 -20.84
C ALA A 20 3.72 7.41 -21.46
N THR A 21 2.74 7.14 -22.29
CA THR A 21 1.86 8.18 -22.87
C THR A 21 0.90 8.73 -21.82
N ASP A 22 0.31 9.90 -22.08
CA ASP A 22 -0.72 10.48 -21.23
C ASP A 22 -1.92 9.54 -21.04
N ALA A 23 -2.33 8.86 -22.10
CA ALA A 23 -3.42 7.89 -22.04
C ALA A 23 -3.12 6.72 -21.10
N GLU A 24 -1.89 6.22 -21.05
CA GLU A 24 -1.48 5.16 -20.14
C GLU A 24 -1.45 5.66 -18.69
N VAL A 25 -0.97 6.88 -18.45
CA VAL A 25 -1.01 7.54 -17.14
C VAL A 25 -2.45 7.69 -16.64
N GLU A 26 -3.36 8.17 -17.49
CA GLU A 26 -4.78 8.31 -17.13
C GLU A 26 -5.46 6.95 -16.90
N ALA A 27 -5.08 5.92 -17.65
CA ALA A 27 -5.61 4.57 -17.48
C ALA A 27 -5.27 3.98 -16.10
N VAL A 28 -4.01 4.09 -15.65
CA VAL A 28 -3.61 3.61 -14.32
C VAL A 28 -4.19 4.49 -13.21
N ALA A 29 -4.36 5.79 -13.43
CA ALA A 29 -5.03 6.67 -12.49
C ALA A 29 -6.50 6.28 -12.27
N LYS A 30 -7.22 5.91 -13.31
CA LYS A 30 -8.57 5.34 -13.21
C LYS A 30 -8.57 4.02 -12.46
N ALA A 31 -7.64 3.12 -12.78
CA ALA A 31 -7.51 1.82 -12.11
C ALA A 31 -7.22 1.95 -10.61
N ALA A 32 -6.41 2.95 -10.22
CA ALA A 32 -6.08 3.28 -8.84
C ALA A 32 -7.16 4.11 -8.12
N GLY A 33 -8.26 4.48 -8.80
CA GLY A 33 -9.36 5.26 -8.21
C GLY A 33 -9.01 6.72 -7.93
N CYS A 34 -8.03 7.29 -8.66
CA CYS A 34 -7.61 8.67 -8.46
C CYS A 34 -8.01 9.65 -9.58
N ASP A 35 -8.48 9.18 -10.73
CA ASP A 35 -8.84 10.04 -11.86
C ASP A 35 -9.89 11.12 -11.49
N ALA A 36 -10.93 10.75 -10.73
CA ALA A 36 -12.01 11.67 -10.38
C ALA A 36 -11.51 12.87 -9.55
N PHE A 37 -10.75 12.63 -8.48
CA PHE A 37 -10.23 13.72 -7.68
C PHE A 37 -9.15 14.52 -8.42
N ILE A 38 -8.30 13.87 -9.24
CA ILE A 38 -7.30 14.57 -10.05
C ILE A 38 -8.00 15.58 -10.98
N ARG A 39 -9.08 15.17 -11.66
CA ARG A 39 -9.84 16.06 -12.55
C ARG A 39 -10.55 17.19 -11.81
N SER A 40 -10.80 17.07 -10.51
CA SER A 40 -11.36 18.14 -9.68
C SER A 40 -10.35 19.16 -9.18
N LEU A 41 -9.04 18.89 -9.34
CA LEU A 41 -7.99 19.85 -9.02
C LEU A 41 -8.01 21.02 -10.02
N GLU A 42 -7.51 22.19 -9.63
CA GLU A 42 -7.56 23.42 -10.40
C GLU A 42 -6.98 23.27 -11.82
N HIS A 43 -5.90 22.49 -11.97
CA HIS A 43 -5.25 22.22 -13.26
C HIS A 43 -5.29 20.73 -13.62
N GLY A 44 -6.19 19.93 -13.00
CA GLY A 44 -6.31 18.51 -13.26
C GLY A 44 -4.99 17.75 -13.11
N TYR A 45 -4.63 16.97 -14.11
CA TYR A 45 -3.37 16.20 -14.13
C TYR A 45 -2.10 17.06 -14.12
N ASP A 46 -2.21 18.33 -14.54
CA ASP A 46 -1.06 19.26 -14.61
C ASP A 46 -0.90 20.06 -13.31
N THR A 47 -1.75 19.80 -12.30
CA THR A 47 -1.61 20.38 -10.97
C THR A 47 -0.30 19.94 -10.34
N VAL A 48 0.54 20.90 -9.92
CA VAL A 48 1.78 20.62 -9.17
C VAL A 48 1.41 20.18 -7.75
N VAL A 49 2.01 19.10 -7.29
CA VAL A 49 1.86 18.52 -5.95
C VAL A 49 3.23 18.31 -5.33
N GLY A 50 3.31 18.05 -4.05
CA GLY A 50 4.60 17.94 -3.35
C GLY A 50 4.89 19.12 -2.45
N GLY A 51 6.16 19.45 -2.23
CA GLY A 51 6.62 20.34 -1.15
C GLY A 51 6.02 21.76 -1.10
N GLY A 52 5.64 22.34 -2.24
CA GLY A 52 5.03 23.66 -2.34
C GLY A 52 3.72 23.70 -3.14
N GLY A 53 3.26 22.55 -3.64
CA GLY A 53 2.07 22.43 -4.48
C GLY A 53 0.77 22.21 -3.72
N ALA A 54 -0.26 21.74 -4.43
CA ALA A 54 -1.58 21.49 -3.89
C ALA A 54 -1.54 20.48 -2.74
N HIS A 55 -2.27 20.78 -1.67
CA HIS A 55 -2.40 19.88 -0.53
C HIS A 55 -3.35 18.73 -0.88
N LEU A 56 -2.81 17.49 -0.85
CA LEU A 56 -3.57 16.26 -1.00
C LEU A 56 -3.71 15.56 0.35
N SER A 57 -4.86 14.88 0.54
CA SER A 57 -5.06 14.00 1.69
C SER A 57 -4.10 12.80 1.67
N GLY A 58 -3.92 12.12 2.79
CA GLY A 58 -3.10 10.91 2.86
C GLY A 58 -3.54 9.83 1.88
N GLY A 59 -4.85 9.60 1.75
CA GLY A 59 -5.43 8.63 0.82
C GLY A 59 -5.25 9.01 -0.65
N GLU A 60 -5.32 10.29 -1.00
CA GLU A 60 -5.07 10.78 -2.35
C GLU A 60 -3.61 10.58 -2.76
N ARG A 61 -2.65 10.95 -1.88
CA ARG A 61 -1.22 10.69 -2.10
C ARG A 61 -0.93 9.20 -2.29
N GLN A 62 -1.54 8.37 -1.47
CA GLN A 62 -1.36 6.91 -1.55
C GLN A 62 -1.88 6.35 -2.88
N ARG A 63 -3.04 6.79 -3.36
CA ARG A 63 -3.59 6.36 -4.66
C ARG A 63 -2.71 6.79 -5.83
N ILE A 64 -2.11 7.99 -5.79
CA ILE A 64 -1.12 8.42 -6.80
C ILE A 64 0.11 7.49 -6.77
N ALA A 65 0.62 7.16 -5.59
CA ALA A 65 1.74 6.22 -5.44
C ALA A 65 1.40 4.81 -5.96
N ILE A 66 0.16 4.35 -5.75
CA ILE A 66 -0.33 3.08 -6.30
C ILE A 66 -0.41 3.15 -7.84
N ALA A 67 -0.94 4.24 -8.41
CA ALA A 67 -0.98 4.46 -9.86
C ALA A 67 0.43 4.43 -10.47
N ARG A 68 1.41 5.08 -9.82
CA ARG A 68 2.84 5.01 -10.19
C ARG A 68 3.35 3.56 -10.19
N ALA A 69 3.03 2.78 -9.17
CA ALA A 69 3.42 1.38 -9.06
C ALA A 69 2.74 0.49 -10.11
N MET A 70 1.46 0.74 -10.43
CA MET A 70 0.74 0.07 -11.52
C MET A 70 1.39 0.34 -12.87
N LEU A 71 1.77 1.60 -13.12
CA LEU A 71 2.43 1.99 -14.38
C LEU A 71 3.80 1.34 -14.54
N LYS A 72 4.54 1.16 -13.43
CA LYS A 72 5.83 0.46 -13.40
C LYS A 72 5.69 -1.02 -13.75
N ASP A 73 4.59 -1.63 -13.36
CA ASP A 73 4.23 -3.03 -13.62
C ASP A 73 5.33 -4.05 -13.24
N ALA A 74 5.99 -3.84 -12.11
CA ALA A 74 7.03 -4.74 -11.62
C ALA A 74 6.44 -6.10 -11.20
N PRO A 75 7.15 -7.24 -11.41
CA PRO A 75 6.68 -8.57 -11.03
C PRO A 75 6.69 -8.81 -9.51
N ILE A 76 7.44 -8.01 -8.76
CA ILE A 76 7.53 -8.07 -7.30
C ILE A 76 7.06 -6.73 -6.75
N VAL A 77 6.12 -6.76 -5.82
CA VAL A 77 5.58 -5.59 -5.12
C VAL A 77 5.91 -5.71 -3.63
N VAL A 78 6.53 -4.67 -3.07
CA VAL A 78 6.78 -4.56 -1.63
C VAL A 78 5.78 -3.57 -1.05
N LEU A 79 4.99 -4.04 -0.08
CA LEU A 79 4.03 -3.23 0.66
C LEU A 79 4.52 -3.06 2.10
N ASP A 80 4.74 -1.82 2.51
CA ASP A 80 4.93 -1.46 3.91
C ASP A 80 3.58 -0.98 4.45
N GLU A 81 2.99 -1.76 5.34
CA GLU A 81 1.61 -1.60 5.82
C GLU A 81 1.44 -0.45 6.81
N ALA A 82 2.11 0.67 6.63
CA ALA A 82 1.88 1.87 7.43
C ALA A 82 0.57 2.59 7.04
N THR A 83 -0.58 1.87 7.10
CA THR A 83 -1.90 2.42 6.74
C THR A 83 -2.67 3.01 7.94
N ALA A 84 -1.98 3.41 9.00
CA ALA A 84 -2.58 3.72 10.30
C ALA A 84 -3.49 4.98 10.35
N TYR A 85 -3.64 5.75 9.28
CA TYR A 85 -4.39 7.03 9.30
C TYR A 85 -5.13 7.31 7.99
N ILE A 86 -5.84 6.32 7.43
CA ILE A 86 -6.71 6.54 6.28
C ILE A 86 -8.15 6.56 6.79
N ASP A 87 -8.89 7.59 6.37
CA ASP A 87 -10.32 7.69 6.56
C ASP A 87 -11.04 6.43 6.00
N PRO A 88 -12.03 5.84 6.70
CA PRO A 88 -12.70 4.61 6.30
C PRO A 88 -13.23 4.59 4.86
N GLU A 89 -13.71 5.71 4.34
CA GLU A 89 -14.19 5.81 2.95
C GLU A 89 -13.04 5.68 1.94
N ASN A 90 -11.89 6.26 2.24
CA ASN A 90 -10.70 6.16 1.43
C ASN A 90 -10.02 4.78 1.55
N GLU A 91 -10.15 4.12 2.70
CA GLU A 91 -9.56 2.79 2.93
C GLU A 91 -10.09 1.77 1.92
N ALA A 92 -11.40 1.70 1.69
CA ALA A 92 -11.99 0.76 0.74
C ALA A 92 -11.47 0.96 -0.68
N VAL A 93 -11.34 2.21 -1.13
CA VAL A 93 -10.82 2.55 -2.47
C VAL A 93 -9.35 2.18 -2.59
N VAL A 94 -8.56 2.48 -1.57
CA VAL A 94 -7.12 2.13 -1.52
C VAL A 94 -6.93 0.62 -1.52
N GLN A 95 -7.70 -0.14 -0.73
CA GLN A 95 -7.64 -1.60 -0.70
C GLN A 95 -8.01 -2.22 -2.06
N GLN A 96 -9.02 -1.68 -2.74
CA GLN A 96 -9.37 -2.12 -4.09
C GLN A 96 -8.24 -1.84 -5.09
N ALA A 97 -7.60 -0.68 -5.01
CA ALA A 97 -6.47 -0.32 -5.85
C ALA A 97 -5.26 -1.22 -5.59
N VAL A 98 -4.95 -1.50 -4.31
CA VAL A 98 -3.88 -2.44 -3.93
C VAL A 98 -4.19 -3.83 -4.48
N GLY A 99 -5.43 -4.33 -4.34
CA GLY A 99 -5.84 -5.62 -4.90
C GLY A 99 -5.57 -5.75 -6.40
N LYS A 100 -5.85 -4.68 -7.17
CA LYS A 100 -5.53 -4.63 -8.61
C LYS A 100 -4.02 -4.60 -8.88
N LEU A 101 -3.26 -3.85 -8.06
CA LEU A 101 -1.80 -3.73 -8.20
C LEU A 101 -1.10 -5.08 -8.02
N VAL A 102 -1.53 -5.88 -7.03
CA VAL A 102 -0.85 -7.12 -6.64
C VAL A 102 -1.32 -8.36 -7.41
N ALA A 103 -2.40 -8.26 -8.16
CA ALA A 103 -2.98 -9.39 -8.88
C ALA A 103 -1.95 -10.08 -9.82
N GLY A 104 -1.71 -11.37 -9.61
CA GLY A 104 -0.76 -12.19 -10.39
C GLY A 104 0.72 -11.88 -10.13
N LYS A 105 1.06 -11.18 -9.05
CA LYS A 105 2.44 -10.79 -8.71
C LYS A 105 2.91 -11.43 -7.42
N THR A 106 4.24 -11.46 -7.24
CA THR A 106 4.83 -11.79 -5.94
C THR A 106 4.74 -10.57 -5.03
N VAL A 107 4.13 -10.75 -3.85
CA VAL A 107 3.89 -9.66 -2.89
C VAL A 107 4.68 -9.92 -1.61
N LEU A 108 5.52 -8.97 -1.23
CA LEU A 108 6.19 -8.94 0.06
C LEU A 108 5.52 -7.88 0.94
N VAL A 109 4.92 -8.29 2.05
CA VAL A 109 4.25 -7.38 2.99
C VAL A 109 5.07 -7.25 4.27
N ILE A 110 5.39 -6.01 4.65
CA ILE A 110 5.91 -5.70 5.99
C ILE A 110 4.70 -5.37 6.85
N ALA A 111 4.27 -6.34 7.67
CA ALA A 111 3.02 -6.23 8.41
C ALA A 111 3.24 -5.61 9.80
N HIS A 112 2.40 -4.65 10.14
CA HIS A 112 2.27 -4.09 11.49
C HIS A 112 1.07 -4.68 12.24
N ARG A 113 0.15 -5.34 11.53
CA ARG A 113 -1.02 -6.02 12.10
C ARG A 113 -1.04 -7.48 11.67
N LEU A 114 -0.86 -8.40 12.61
CA LEU A 114 -0.80 -9.83 12.30
C LEU A 114 -2.10 -10.37 11.67
N SER A 115 -3.25 -9.76 11.98
CA SER A 115 -4.54 -10.17 11.41
C SER A 115 -4.62 -9.99 9.89
N THR A 116 -3.81 -9.12 9.29
CA THR A 116 -3.85 -8.85 7.84
C THR A 116 -3.07 -9.87 7.01
N ILE A 117 -2.17 -10.63 7.66
CA ILE A 117 -1.28 -11.58 6.98
C ILE A 117 -1.61 -13.06 7.25
N THR A 118 -2.70 -13.35 7.94
CA THR A 118 -3.09 -14.75 8.26
C THR A 118 -3.34 -15.60 7.03
N GLY A 119 -3.70 -14.99 5.89
CA GLY A 119 -3.90 -15.65 4.60
C GLY A 119 -2.66 -15.63 3.68
N ALA A 120 -1.49 -15.22 4.16
CA ALA A 120 -0.27 -15.23 3.34
C ALA A 120 0.20 -16.66 3.09
N ASP A 121 0.74 -16.92 1.89
CA ASP A 121 1.32 -18.22 1.52
C ASP A 121 2.50 -18.58 2.43
N GLN A 122 3.27 -17.59 2.86
CA GLN A 122 4.38 -17.75 3.79
C GLN A 122 4.52 -16.50 4.66
N ILE A 123 4.70 -16.69 5.95
CA ILE A 123 5.05 -15.65 6.93
C ILE A 123 6.48 -15.91 7.39
N VAL A 124 7.31 -14.87 7.39
CA VAL A 124 8.70 -14.92 7.86
C VAL A 124 8.79 -14.13 9.17
N VAL A 125 9.18 -14.81 10.24
CA VAL A 125 9.39 -14.19 11.55
C VAL A 125 10.84 -13.76 11.68
N VAL A 126 11.06 -12.46 11.83
CA VAL A 126 12.42 -11.87 11.97
C VAL A 126 12.61 -11.38 13.40
N ASN A 127 13.72 -11.77 14.02
CA ASN A 127 14.10 -11.32 15.36
C ASN A 127 15.62 -11.10 15.44
N GLY A 128 16.04 -9.98 16.00
CA GLY A 128 17.46 -9.65 16.15
C GLY A 128 18.22 -9.64 14.81
N GLY A 129 17.58 -9.24 13.71
CA GLY A 129 18.18 -9.20 12.37
C GLY A 129 18.35 -10.58 11.70
N ARG A 130 17.71 -11.62 12.22
CA ARG A 130 17.78 -13.00 11.68
C ARG A 130 16.38 -13.56 11.49
N ILE A 131 16.25 -14.44 10.51
CA ILE A 131 15.05 -15.25 10.35
C ILE A 131 14.99 -16.25 11.49
N GLN A 132 13.96 -16.14 12.33
CA GLN A 132 13.71 -17.02 13.47
C GLN A 132 12.96 -18.27 13.02
N ASP A 133 11.95 -18.08 12.15
CA ASP A 133 11.12 -19.15 11.61
C ASP A 133 10.39 -18.67 10.34
N ALA A 134 9.86 -19.61 9.54
CA ALA A 134 9.07 -19.29 8.37
C ALA A 134 8.05 -20.41 8.10
N GLY A 135 6.81 -20.04 7.79
CA GLY A 135 5.72 -21.00 7.52
C GLY A 135 4.39 -20.28 7.33
N THR A 136 3.33 -21.03 7.22
CA THR A 136 1.96 -20.51 7.24
C THR A 136 1.56 -20.06 8.66
N HIS A 137 0.48 -19.28 8.75
CA HIS A 137 -0.07 -18.86 10.03
C HIS A 137 -0.30 -20.04 11.00
N GLU A 138 -0.89 -21.13 10.52
CA GLU A 138 -1.18 -22.30 11.32
C GLU A 138 0.07 -23.05 11.80
N GLU A 139 1.07 -23.16 10.94
CA GLU A 139 2.35 -23.79 11.27
C GLU A 139 3.11 -23.00 12.33
N LEU A 140 3.17 -21.68 12.19
CA LEU A 140 3.86 -20.81 13.13
C LEU A 140 3.14 -20.74 14.48
N LEU A 141 1.80 -20.80 14.50
CA LEU A 141 1.03 -20.91 15.74
C LEU A 141 1.32 -22.21 16.50
N LYS A 142 1.70 -23.29 15.82
CA LYS A 142 2.05 -24.57 16.44
C LYS A 142 3.51 -24.65 16.87
N ASN A 143 4.43 -24.09 16.05
CA ASN A 143 5.85 -24.41 16.13
C ASN A 143 6.74 -23.23 16.56
N CYS A 144 6.29 -21.97 16.41
CA CYS A 144 7.09 -20.79 16.70
C CYS A 144 6.62 -20.07 17.98
N PRO A 145 7.29 -20.22 19.13
CA PRO A 145 6.90 -19.58 20.39
C PRO A 145 6.82 -18.05 20.29
N LEU A 146 7.76 -17.42 19.56
CA LEU A 146 7.77 -15.98 19.36
C LEU A 146 6.52 -15.51 18.59
N TYR A 147 6.13 -16.22 17.52
CA TYR A 147 4.93 -15.90 16.77
C TYR A 147 3.66 -16.05 17.60
N GLN A 148 3.58 -17.10 18.45
CA GLN A 148 2.48 -17.32 19.38
C GLN A 148 2.35 -16.15 20.38
N GLU A 149 3.47 -15.66 20.90
CA GLU A 149 3.49 -14.52 21.82
C GLU A 149 3.00 -13.25 21.12
N MET A 150 3.52 -12.95 19.93
CA MET A 150 3.10 -11.81 19.12
C MET A 150 1.60 -11.88 18.79
N TRP A 151 1.09 -13.06 18.46
CA TRP A 151 -0.34 -13.27 18.17
C TRP A 151 -1.22 -13.05 19.40
N ARG A 152 -0.82 -13.57 20.56
CA ARG A 152 -1.54 -13.34 21.83
C ARG A 152 -1.59 -11.87 22.20
N ALA A 153 -0.46 -11.16 22.06
CA ALA A 153 -0.40 -9.72 22.31
C ALA A 153 -1.32 -8.93 21.36
N HIS A 154 -1.38 -9.33 20.08
CA HIS A 154 -2.26 -8.71 19.09
C HIS A 154 -3.75 -8.93 19.41
N MET A 155 -4.13 -10.13 19.86
CA MET A 155 -5.52 -10.45 20.22
C MET A 155 -5.95 -9.76 21.53
N GLY A 156 -5.07 -9.71 22.53
CA GLY A 156 -5.35 -9.01 23.80
C GLY A 156 -5.50 -7.49 23.63
N ALA A 157 -4.80 -6.88 22.70
CA ALA A 157 -4.99 -5.46 22.38
C ALA A 157 -6.37 -5.16 21.77
N LYS A 158 -6.93 -6.09 20.96
CA LYS A 158 -8.28 -5.94 20.37
C LYS A 158 -9.39 -6.04 21.40
N GLU A 159 -9.23 -6.86 22.45
CA GLU A 159 -10.22 -6.99 23.52
C GLU A 159 -10.25 -5.73 24.41
N GLY A 160 -9.12 -5.05 24.57
CA GLY A 160 -9.03 -3.79 25.35
C GLY A 160 -9.59 -2.56 24.64
N GLU A 161 -9.70 -2.57 23.31
CA GLU A 161 -10.29 -1.47 22.52
C GLU A 161 -11.84 -1.55 22.43
N GLN A 162 -12.44 -2.67 22.83
CA GLN A 162 -13.91 -2.89 22.81
C GLN A 162 -14.56 -2.75 24.19
N ALA A 163 -13.81 -2.43 25.24
CA ALA A 163 -14.27 -2.22 26.61
C ALA A 163 -14.21 -0.74 27.00
#